data_ff1c6b0ac8bd12eb4afc9d804299024d
#
_entry.id   ff1c6b0ac8bd12eb4afc9d804299024d
#
_cell.length_a   1.000
_cell.length_b   1.000
_cell.length_c   1.000
_cell.angle_alpha   90.00
_cell.angle_beta   90.00
_cell.angle_gamma   90.00
#
_symmetry.space_group_name_H-M   'P 1'
#
loop_
_entity.id
_entity.type
_entity.pdbx_description
1 polymer ?
#
loop_
_entity_poly.entity_id
_entity_poly.type
_entity_poly.pdbx_seq_one_letter_code
_entity_poly.pdbx_strand_id
1 'polypeptide(L)'
;MKRILLLLVTILVGNGSILCGAAVRYDAKVWRAVQTYDLITLSKNLNAHMRELVAVKCNFRGKDIHHMKPNWYESSIWQSIPGERGKFAHVSVMVAKPDLAAFKSIPTDSSGTEITLYGRVERDVQANFTFVRLVGRNATTDSAGNATVAW
;
A
#
# COMPACT_ATOMS: atom_id res chain seq x y z
N MET A 1 17.77 -54.85 -31.42
CA MET A 1 17.27 -53.52 -31.78
C MET A 1 16.89 -52.80 -30.51
N LYS A 2 17.73 -51.91 -29.99
CA LYS A 2 17.47 -51.12 -28.76
C LYS A 2 16.91 -49.77 -29.19
N ARG A 3 15.67 -49.46 -28.80
CA ARG A 3 15.04 -48.16 -29.01
C ARG A 3 15.52 -47.22 -27.91
N ILE A 4 16.29 -46.20 -28.28
CA ILE A 4 16.70 -45.10 -27.40
C ILE A 4 15.53 -44.12 -27.34
N LEU A 5 14.93 -43.98 -26.14
CA LEU A 5 13.89 -43.02 -25.87
C LEU A 5 14.57 -41.68 -25.52
N LEU A 6 14.51 -40.72 -26.44
CA LEU A 6 15.03 -39.36 -26.22
C LEU A 6 14.04 -38.58 -25.37
N LEU A 7 14.37 -38.35 -24.11
CA LEU A 7 13.57 -37.51 -23.21
C LEU A 7 13.93 -36.04 -23.48
N LEU A 8 13.03 -35.33 -24.14
CA LEU A 8 13.13 -33.90 -24.32
C LEU A 8 12.78 -33.23 -22.97
N VAL A 9 13.77 -32.75 -22.25
CA VAL A 9 13.58 -31.89 -21.07
C VAL A 9 13.33 -30.47 -21.57
N THR A 10 12.07 -30.07 -21.60
CA THR A 10 11.69 -28.67 -21.86
C THR A 10 11.96 -27.89 -20.61
N ILE A 11 13.06 -27.14 -20.59
CA ILE A 11 13.32 -26.15 -19.54
C ILE A 11 12.34 -24.99 -19.75
N LEU A 12 11.27 -24.97 -18.99
CA LEU A 12 10.45 -23.76 -18.84
C LEU A 12 11.29 -22.73 -18.11
N VAL A 13 11.82 -21.77 -18.85
CA VAL A 13 12.34 -20.53 -18.30
C VAL A 13 11.15 -19.79 -17.71
N GLY A 14 10.91 -19.99 -16.41
CA GLY A 14 9.91 -19.26 -15.66
C GLY A 14 10.29 -17.79 -15.65
N ASN A 15 9.52 -16.98 -16.39
CA ASN A 15 9.51 -15.54 -16.21
C ASN A 15 9.32 -15.26 -14.71
N GLY A 16 10.34 -14.68 -14.08
CA GLY A 16 10.31 -14.30 -12.68
C GLY A 16 9.16 -13.31 -12.47
N SER A 17 8.00 -13.83 -12.11
CA SER A 17 6.94 -13.01 -11.57
C SER A 17 7.50 -12.36 -10.32
N ILE A 18 7.73 -11.05 -10.39
CA ILE A 18 7.95 -10.23 -9.21
C ILE A 18 6.76 -10.56 -8.31
N LEU A 19 7.03 -11.21 -7.18
CA LEU A 19 6.02 -11.50 -6.16
C LEU A 19 5.59 -10.14 -5.58
N CYS A 20 4.67 -9.49 -6.28
CA CYS A 20 3.83 -8.46 -5.69
C CYS A 20 3.12 -9.10 -4.50
N GLY A 21 3.10 -8.43 -3.37
CA GLY A 21 2.45 -8.93 -2.18
C GLY A 21 1.05 -9.48 -2.49
N ALA A 22 0.62 -10.48 -1.73
CA ALA A 22 -0.65 -11.14 -1.98
C ALA A 22 -1.80 -10.12 -1.90
N ALA A 23 -2.66 -10.14 -2.91
CA ALA A 23 -3.87 -9.32 -2.91
C ALA A 23 -4.72 -9.63 -1.68
N VAL A 24 -5.22 -8.59 -1.00
CA VAL A 24 -6.05 -8.72 0.20
C VAL A 24 -7.51 -8.59 -0.19
N ARG A 25 -8.32 -9.59 0.16
CA ARG A 25 -9.75 -9.59 -0.10
C ARG A 25 -10.53 -9.14 1.14
N TYR A 26 -11.49 -8.26 0.92
CA TYR A 26 -12.42 -7.76 1.93
C TYR A 26 -13.85 -8.14 1.55
N ASP A 27 -14.64 -8.59 2.52
CA ASP A 27 -16.07 -8.84 2.30
C ASP A 27 -16.83 -7.52 2.08
N ALA A 28 -18.02 -7.64 1.48
CA ALA A 28 -18.83 -6.49 1.11
C ALA A 28 -19.19 -5.59 2.30
N LYS A 29 -19.36 -6.16 3.50
CA LYS A 29 -19.70 -5.38 4.70
C LYS A 29 -18.51 -4.52 5.13
N VAL A 30 -17.31 -5.11 5.18
CA VAL A 30 -16.06 -4.40 5.52
C VAL A 30 -15.77 -3.34 4.46
N TRP A 31 -15.93 -3.70 3.18
CA TRP A 31 -15.63 -2.78 2.09
C TRP A 31 -16.55 -1.55 2.06
N ARG A 32 -17.85 -1.72 2.33
CA ARG A 32 -18.80 -0.60 2.42
C ARG A 32 -18.48 0.37 3.56
N ALA A 33 -17.74 -0.05 4.57
CA ALA A 33 -17.31 0.80 5.67
C ALA A 33 -16.02 1.59 5.36
N VAL A 34 -15.37 1.34 4.20
CA VAL A 34 -14.16 2.08 3.81
C VAL A 34 -14.52 3.54 3.57
N GLN A 35 -13.86 4.41 4.32
CA GLN A 35 -13.96 5.85 4.14
C GLN A 35 -12.76 6.35 3.34
N THR A 36 -13.04 7.30 2.43
CA THR A 36 -11.99 7.96 1.65
C THR A 36 -11.67 9.30 2.30
N TYR A 37 -10.40 9.48 2.64
CA TYR A 37 -9.88 10.72 3.22
C TYR A 37 -8.82 11.31 2.31
N ASP A 38 -8.76 12.63 2.21
CA ASP A 38 -7.56 13.30 1.75
C ASP A 38 -6.48 13.25 2.85
N LEU A 39 -5.22 13.29 2.43
CA LEU A 39 -4.09 13.15 3.36
C LEU A 39 -4.08 14.25 4.43
N ILE A 40 -4.47 15.48 4.08
CA ILE A 40 -4.46 16.62 4.99
C ILE A 40 -5.47 16.42 6.12
N THR A 41 -6.68 15.99 5.77
CA THR A 41 -7.74 15.70 6.74
C THR A 41 -7.34 14.53 7.65
N LEU A 42 -6.83 13.45 7.08
CA LEU A 42 -6.43 12.27 7.85
C LEU A 42 -5.27 12.58 8.81
N SER A 43 -4.28 13.37 8.37
CA SER A 43 -3.11 13.72 9.18
C SER A 43 -3.46 14.49 10.46
N LYS A 44 -4.55 15.26 10.45
CA LYS A 44 -4.98 16.04 11.60
C LYS A 44 -5.54 15.21 12.74
N ASN A 45 -6.12 14.05 12.43
CA ASN A 45 -6.81 13.24 13.42
C ASN A 45 -6.70 11.72 13.18
N LEU A 46 -5.53 11.25 12.82
CA LEU A 46 -5.30 9.82 12.51
C LEU A 46 -5.75 8.88 13.65
N ASN A 47 -5.57 9.31 14.90
CA ASN A 47 -5.95 8.52 16.07
C ASN A 47 -7.46 8.23 16.18
N ALA A 48 -8.32 9.10 15.64
CA ALA A 48 -9.76 8.88 15.67
C ALA A 48 -10.22 7.74 14.77
N HIS A 49 -9.37 7.35 13.82
CA HIS A 49 -9.66 6.33 12.82
C HIS A 49 -9.03 4.97 13.15
N MET A 50 -8.70 4.74 14.41
CA MET A 50 -8.09 3.49 14.87
C MET A 50 -8.89 2.25 14.45
N ARG A 51 -8.20 1.27 13.84
CA ARG A 51 -8.72 0.01 13.32
C ARG A 51 -9.61 0.12 12.09
N GLU A 52 -9.88 1.33 11.59
CA GLU A 52 -10.60 1.53 10.34
C GLU A 52 -9.76 1.14 9.14
N LEU A 53 -10.42 0.58 8.12
CA LEU A 53 -9.87 0.46 6.78
C LEU A 53 -10.16 1.78 6.07
N VAL A 54 -9.11 2.43 5.58
CA VAL A 54 -9.19 3.75 4.96
C VAL A 54 -8.62 3.75 3.55
N ALA A 55 -9.21 4.55 2.68
CA ALA A 55 -8.66 4.92 1.39
C ALA A 55 -8.08 6.35 1.49
N VAL A 56 -6.78 6.50 1.33
CA VAL A 56 -6.09 7.79 1.47
C VAL A 56 -5.82 8.35 0.08
N LYS A 57 -6.49 9.45 -0.27
CA LYS A 57 -6.16 10.23 -1.46
C LYS A 57 -5.05 11.22 -1.16
N CYS A 58 -4.01 11.21 -1.95
CA CYS A 58 -2.90 12.14 -1.77
C CYS A 58 -2.23 12.50 -3.10
N ASN A 59 -1.74 13.73 -3.17
CA ASN A 59 -0.81 14.17 -4.19
C ASN A 59 0.61 13.87 -3.69
N PHE A 60 1.11 12.73 -4.11
CA PHE A 60 2.28 12.11 -3.52
C PHE A 60 3.57 12.81 -3.96
N ARG A 61 4.28 13.45 -3.03
CA ARG A 61 5.51 14.19 -3.34
C ARG A 61 6.80 13.51 -2.92
N GLY A 62 6.76 12.63 -1.96
CA GLY A 62 7.97 11.98 -1.48
C GLY A 62 7.69 10.95 -0.42
N LYS A 63 8.67 10.11 -0.21
CA LYS A 63 8.67 9.04 0.78
C LYS A 63 10.09 8.79 1.26
N ASP A 64 10.26 8.83 2.56
CA ASP A 64 11.44 8.29 3.21
C ASP A 64 11.11 6.87 3.67
N ILE A 65 12.02 5.94 3.49
CA ILE A 65 11.78 4.53 3.79
C ILE A 65 12.83 4.06 4.78
N HIS A 66 12.39 3.65 5.95
CA HIS A 66 13.22 3.16 7.04
C HIS A 66 12.89 1.71 7.37
N HIS A 67 13.91 0.90 7.58
CA HIS A 67 13.73 -0.47 8.05
C HIS A 67 13.46 -0.45 9.56
N MET A 68 12.27 -0.89 9.98
CA MET A 68 11.88 -0.87 11.40
C MET A 68 11.95 -2.25 12.08
N LYS A 69 11.48 -3.28 11.40
CA LYS A 69 11.41 -4.66 11.90
C LYS A 69 11.71 -5.63 10.74
N PRO A 70 12.07 -6.89 10.99
CA PRO A 70 12.53 -7.82 9.94
C PRO A 70 11.65 -7.92 8.69
N ASN A 71 10.34 -7.68 8.81
CA ASN A 71 9.39 -7.80 7.70
C ASN A 71 8.60 -6.51 7.42
N TRP A 72 9.00 -5.38 8.02
CA TRP A 72 8.26 -4.13 7.94
C TRP A 72 9.16 -2.93 7.71
N TYR A 73 8.68 -2.02 6.88
CA TYR A 73 9.31 -0.76 6.56
C TYR A 73 8.37 0.38 6.91
N GLU A 74 8.87 1.33 7.67
CA GLU A 74 8.19 2.59 7.90
C GLU A 74 8.51 3.55 6.75
N SER A 75 7.53 4.34 6.38
CA SER A 75 7.68 5.46 5.47
C SER A 75 6.77 6.60 5.89
N SER A 76 7.07 7.79 5.41
CA SER A 76 6.15 8.92 5.48
C SER A 76 5.66 9.26 4.08
N ILE A 77 4.34 9.34 3.93
CA ILE A 77 3.72 9.95 2.76
C ILE A 77 3.33 11.37 3.12
N TRP A 78 3.61 12.32 2.23
CA TRP A 78 3.36 13.72 2.50
C TRP A 78 2.94 14.49 1.25
N GLN A 79 2.20 15.58 1.46
CA GLN A 79 1.82 16.52 0.41
C GLN A 79 1.83 17.94 0.94
N SER A 80 2.00 18.90 0.03
CA SER A 80 1.92 20.33 0.37
C SER A 80 0.49 20.72 0.76
N ILE A 81 0.37 21.57 1.78
CA ILE A 81 -0.92 22.13 2.17
C ILE A 81 -1.21 23.32 1.23
N PRO A 82 -2.34 23.30 0.49
CA PRO A 82 -2.70 24.40 -0.40
C PRO A 82 -2.77 25.74 0.33
N GLY A 83 -2.17 26.77 -0.24
CA GLY A 83 -2.14 28.12 0.34
C GLY A 83 -1.12 28.34 1.48
N GLU A 84 -0.47 27.29 1.97
CA GLU A 84 0.50 27.38 3.08
C GLU A 84 1.92 27.04 2.57
N ARG A 85 2.64 28.05 2.12
CA ARG A 85 4.00 27.86 1.58
C ARG A 85 4.94 27.19 2.59
N GLY A 86 5.57 26.10 2.16
CA GLY A 86 6.56 25.36 2.97
C GLY A 86 5.95 24.45 4.05
N LYS A 87 4.62 24.36 4.15
CA LYS A 87 3.96 23.45 5.07
C LYS A 87 3.47 22.18 4.36
N PHE A 88 3.56 21.07 5.07
CA PHE A 88 3.21 19.75 4.58
C PHE A 88 2.33 19.02 5.59
N ALA A 89 1.32 18.33 5.09
CA ALA A 89 0.66 17.27 5.82
C ALA A 89 1.42 15.96 5.59
N HIS A 90 1.54 15.12 6.60
CA HIS A 90 2.17 13.81 6.49
C HIS A 90 1.42 12.77 7.32
N VAL A 91 1.52 11.52 6.88
CA VAL A 91 1.03 10.35 7.60
C VAL A 91 2.10 9.28 7.55
N SER A 92 2.45 8.73 8.71
CA SER A 92 3.33 7.56 8.77
C SER A 92 2.60 6.34 8.23
N VAL A 93 3.30 5.57 7.43
CA VAL A 93 2.77 4.32 6.86
C VAL A 93 3.73 3.16 7.13
N MET A 94 3.15 1.96 7.25
CA MET A 94 3.91 0.73 7.35
C MET A 94 3.68 -0.10 6.09
N VAL A 95 4.76 -0.58 5.50
CA VAL A 95 4.74 -1.38 4.28
C VAL A 95 5.39 -2.73 4.58
N ALA A 96 4.70 -3.82 4.25
CA ALA A 96 5.25 -5.15 4.41
C ALA A 96 6.41 -5.38 3.40
N LYS A 97 7.39 -6.19 3.79
CA LYS A 97 8.56 -6.50 2.94
C LYS A 97 8.19 -6.98 1.53
N PRO A 98 7.20 -7.87 1.31
CA PRO A 98 6.78 -8.27 -0.02
C PRO A 98 6.27 -7.13 -0.89
N ASP A 99 5.67 -6.11 -0.27
CA ASP A 99 5.01 -4.99 -0.95
C ASP A 99 5.97 -3.81 -1.21
N LEU A 100 7.17 -3.86 -0.63
CA LEU A 100 8.11 -2.75 -0.66
C LEU A 100 8.51 -2.32 -2.08
N ALA A 101 8.72 -3.28 -2.98
CA ALA A 101 9.09 -2.99 -4.37
C ALA A 101 7.97 -2.23 -5.09
N ALA A 102 6.72 -2.67 -4.91
CA ALA A 102 5.55 -2.02 -5.49
C ALA A 102 5.33 -0.61 -4.89
N PHE A 103 5.49 -0.45 -3.58
CA PHE A 103 5.44 0.86 -2.94
C PHE A 103 6.54 1.81 -3.46
N LYS A 104 7.76 1.31 -3.63
CA LYS A 104 8.88 2.09 -4.18
C LYS A 104 8.64 2.53 -5.63
N SER A 105 7.91 1.75 -6.41
CA SER A 105 7.60 2.06 -7.82
C SER A 105 6.55 3.16 -8.01
N ILE A 106 5.88 3.61 -6.94
CA ILE A 106 4.92 4.71 -7.05
C ILE A 106 5.66 5.98 -7.48
N PRO A 107 5.27 6.61 -8.58
CA PRO A 107 5.90 7.83 -9.04
C PRO A 107 5.80 8.94 -7.99
N THR A 108 6.91 9.62 -7.76
CA THR A 108 6.97 10.82 -6.93
C THR A 108 7.48 11.94 -7.80
N ASP A 109 6.59 12.72 -8.37
CA ASP A 109 6.97 13.86 -9.18
C ASP A 109 6.68 15.19 -8.47
N SER A 110 7.28 16.26 -8.99
CA SER A 110 7.07 17.60 -8.46
C SER A 110 5.67 18.14 -8.71
N SER A 111 4.93 17.60 -9.67
CA SER A 111 3.55 17.97 -9.98
C SER A 111 2.55 17.31 -9.02
N GLY A 112 2.97 16.25 -8.33
CA GLY A 112 2.16 15.50 -7.41
C GLY A 112 1.07 14.70 -8.11
N THR A 113 1.40 13.49 -8.56
CA THR A 113 0.38 12.57 -9.08
C THR A 113 -0.60 12.21 -7.97
N GLU A 114 -1.89 12.44 -8.22
CA GLU A 114 -2.92 11.98 -7.30
C GLU A 114 -2.99 10.46 -7.32
N ILE A 115 -2.88 9.85 -6.14
CA ILE A 115 -3.01 8.41 -5.95
C ILE A 115 -3.96 8.13 -4.80
N THR A 116 -4.50 6.90 -4.78
CA THR A 116 -5.23 6.36 -3.64
C THR A 116 -4.45 5.20 -3.06
N LEU A 117 -4.20 5.25 -1.75
CA LEU A 117 -3.58 4.17 -0.99
C LEU A 117 -4.60 3.58 -0.04
N TYR A 118 -4.66 2.26 0.02
CA TYR A 118 -5.55 1.54 0.93
C TYR A 118 -4.77 0.97 2.09
N GLY A 119 -5.31 1.11 3.29
CA GLY A 119 -4.65 0.59 4.47
C GLY A 119 -5.55 0.59 5.70
N ARG A 120 -5.05 0.00 6.78
CA ARG A 120 -5.72 0.01 8.07
C ARG A 120 -4.96 0.93 9.03
N VAL A 121 -5.69 1.77 9.76
CA VAL A 121 -5.09 2.60 10.81
C VAL A 121 -4.78 1.73 12.01
N GLU A 122 -3.52 1.68 12.40
CA GLU A 122 -3.00 0.88 13.51
C GLU A 122 -2.10 1.72 14.41
N ARG A 123 -1.84 1.22 15.62
CA ARG A 123 -0.94 1.86 16.57
C ARG A 123 0.13 0.87 17.01
N ASP A 124 1.37 1.29 16.97
CA ASP A 124 2.44 0.60 17.67
C ASP A 124 2.39 1.04 19.15
N VAL A 125 2.02 0.10 20.02
CA VAL A 125 1.86 0.37 21.45
C VAL A 125 3.21 0.63 22.12
N GLN A 126 4.27 -0.06 21.68
CA GLN A 126 5.61 0.10 22.26
C GLN A 126 6.25 1.43 21.87
N ALA A 127 6.16 1.78 20.60
CA ALA A 127 6.69 3.04 20.09
C ALA A 127 5.72 4.23 20.28
N ASN A 128 4.48 3.95 20.73
CA ASN A 128 3.44 4.95 20.99
C ASN A 128 3.13 5.87 19.79
N PHE A 129 3.10 5.32 18.57
CA PHE A 129 2.72 6.09 17.40
C PHE A 129 1.66 5.38 16.55
N THR A 130 0.86 6.17 15.81
CA THR A 130 -0.20 5.71 14.94
C THR A 130 0.23 5.83 13.48
N PHE A 131 -0.09 4.83 12.68
CA PHE A 131 0.29 4.73 11.29
C PHE A 131 -0.82 4.08 10.45
N VAL A 132 -0.71 4.17 9.14
CA VAL A 132 -1.54 3.38 8.22
C VAL A 132 -0.73 2.19 7.72
N ARG A 133 -1.18 0.97 8.04
CA ARG A 133 -0.61 -0.24 7.45
C ARG A 133 -1.16 -0.40 6.04
N LEU A 134 -0.33 -0.12 5.05
CA LEU A 134 -0.72 -0.19 3.64
C LEU A 134 -0.92 -1.62 3.17
N VAL A 135 -1.91 -1.83 2.32
CA VAL A 135 -2.26 -3.12 1.71
C VAL A 135 -2.33 -3.07 0.18
N GLY A 136 -2.32 -1.88 -0.41
CA GLY A 136 -2.32 -1.71 -1.86
C GLY A 136 -2.77 -0.34 -2.33
N ARG A 137 -2.83 -0.18 -3.65
CA ARG A 137 -3.29 1.05 -4.32
C ARG A 137 -4.41 0.84 -5.34
N ASN A 138 -4.65 -0.41 -5.71
CA ASN A 138 -5.67 -0.78 -6.69
C ASN A 138 -6.75 -1.58 -5.98
N ALA A 139 -8.00 -1.15 -6.10
CA ALA A 139 -9.15 -1.90 -5.59
C ALA A 139 -10.07 -2.27 -6.75
N THR A 140 -10.43 -3.55 -6.82
CA THR A 140 -11.43 -4.07 -7.75
C THR A 140 -12.57 -4.68 -6.96
N THR A 141 -13.81 -4.42 -7.38
CA THR A 141 -15.01 -4.89 -6.67
C THR A 141 -15.75 -5.90 -7.54
N ASP A 142 -16.13 -7.04 -6.96
CA ASP A 142 -16.96 -8.03 -7.62
C ASP A 142 -18.46 -7.64 -7.58
N SER A 143 -19.31 -8.41 -8.28
CA SER A 143 -20.74 -8.15 -8.35
C SER A 143 -21.46 -8.27 -7.00
N ALA A 144 -20.88 -8.97 -6.03
CA ALA A 144 -21.39 -9.09 -4.67
C ALA A 144 -20.96 -7.92 -3.77
N GLY A 145 -20.12 -7.02 -4.28
CA GLY A 145 -19.59 -5.87 -3.54
C GLY A 145 -18.38 -6.19 -2.66
N ASN A 146 -17.79 -7.39 -2.77
CA ASN A 146 -16.49 -7.67 -2.14
C ASN A 146 -15.38 -6.99 -2.93
N ALA A 147 -14.35 -6.52 -2.24
CA ALA A 147 -13.22 -5.88 -2.89
C ALA A 147 -11.93 -6.68 -2.70
N THR A 148 -11.11 -6.69 -3.75
CA THR A 148 -9.73 -7.15 -3.71
C THR A 148 -8.82 -5.94 -3.86
N VAL A 149 -7.94 -5.74 -2.89
CA VAL A 149 -6.95 -4.66 -2.90
C VAL A 149 -5.58 -5.24 -3.18
N ALA A 150 -4.87 -4.65 -4.14
CA ALA A 150 -3.53 -5.07 -4.55
C ALA A 150 -2.63 -3.85 -4.85
N TRP A 151 -1.35 -4.11 -5.02
CA TRP A 151 -0.35 -3.12 -5.45
C TRP A 151 -0.32 -2.95 -6.97
#